data_685cb6bd9a0393cba32b56f85c8d016b
#
_entry.id   685cb6bd9a0393cba32b56f85c8d016b
#
_cell.length_a   1.000
_cell.length_b   1.000
_cell.length_c   1.000
_cell.angle_alpha   90.00
_cell.angle_beta   90.00
_cell.angle_gamma   90.00
#
_symmetry.space_group_name_H-M   'P 1'
#
loop_
_entity.id
_entity.type
_entity.pdbx_description
1 polymer ?
#
loop_
_entity_poly.entity_id
_entity_poly.type
_entity_poly.pdbx_seq_one_letter_code
_entity_poly.pdbx_strand_id
1 'polypeptide(L)'
;LPPAASPPRGTVADAPPVLLTISRSYSLRVAKTKKQTHFDDEHSHRAVNTALWCNFLVFTLKFGVWFSTSSHVMLAELVHSVADFANQALLAYGLRSSRRAPDALHPYGYSKERFVWSLISAVGIFCLGSGATIVNGVQNLWSSQPPENIHYAALVIGGSILIEGASLLVAIKAVKKGAAAEGMSIRDYIWRGHDPTSVAVMTEDGAAVTGLAIAAASLVAVQMTGNPIYDPIGSIIVGNLLGMVLRFFSSRGTGML
;
A
#
# COMPACT_ATOMS: atom_id res chain seq x y z
N LEU A 1 24.62 57.46 -30.89
CA LEU A 1 23.87 56.20 -31.01
C LEU A 1 22.40 56.46 -30.72
N PRO A 2 21.46 56.20 -31.67
CA PRO A 2 20.05 56.36 -31.42
C PRO A 2 19.53 55.22 -30.48
N PRO A 3 18.48 55.48 -29.68
CA PRO A 3 17.94 54.47 -28.74
C PRO A 3 17.30 53.32 -29.51
N ALA A 4 17.55 52.08 -29.04
CA ALA A 4 17.01 50.87 -29.60
C ALA A 4 15.46 50.85 -29.52
N ALA A 5 14.84 50.62 -30.65
CA ALA A 5 13.40 50.48 -30.76
C ALA A 5 12.91 49.28 -29.96
N SER A 6 11.94 49.50 -29.06
CA SER A 6 11.25 48.44 -28.32
C SER A 6 10.49 47.50 -29.28
N PRO A 7 10.50 46.19 -29.06
CA PRO A 7 9.79 45.24 -29.91
C PRO A 7 8.27 45.50 -29.84
N PRO A 8 7.54 45.32 -30.95
CA PRO A 8 6.08 45.55 -31.00
C PRO A 8 5.38 44.57 -30.03
N ARG A 9 4.50 45.11 -29.17
CA ARG A 9 3.56 44.32 -28.35
C ARG A 9 2.50 43.79 -29.27
N GLY A 10 2.72 42.62 -29.86
CA GLY A 10 1.63 41.90 -30.52
C GLY A 10 0.61 41.53 -29.44
N THR A 11 -0.59 42.02 -29.54
CA THR A 11 -1.74 41.63 -28.70
C THR A 11 -2.16 40.22 -29.12
N VAL A 12 -2.53 39.38 -28.14
CA VAL A 12 -2.99 38.00 -28.36
C VAL A 12 -4.21 37.89 -29.32
N ALA A 13 -4.79 39.03 -29.62
CA ALA A 13 -5.93 39.16 -30.55
C ALA A 13 -5.59 38.93 -32.03
N ASP A 14 -4.30 39.03 -32.43
CA ASP A 14 -3.87 38.92 -33.84
C ASP A 14 -3.38 37.50 -34.23
N ALA A 15 -3.50 36.51 -33.33
CA ALA A 15 -3.10 35.14 -33.62
C ALA A 15 -4.14 34.49 -34.59
N PRO A 16 -3.69 33.75 -35.62
CA PRO A 16 -4.56 33.04 -36.50
C PRO A 16 -5.48 32.05 -35.74
N PRO A 17 -6.75 31.87 -36.16
CA PRO A 17 -7.75 31.13 -35.40
C PRO A 17 -7.33 29.68 -35.09
N VAL A 18 -6.45 29.09 -35.92
CA VAL A 18 -5.87 27.76 -35.69
C VAL A 18 -4.95 27.73 -34.45
N LEU A 19 -4.12 28.75 -34.28
CA LEU A 19 -3.23 28.88 -33.12
C LEU A 19 -4.01 29.08 -31.81
N LEU A 20 -5.10 29.87 -31.85
CA LEU A 20 -5.96 30.06 -30.70
C LEU A 20 -6.71 28.77 -30.32
N THR A 21 -7.14 27.98 -31.31
CA THR A 21 -7.81 26.70 -31.10
C THR A 21 -6.82 25.66 -30.49
N ILE A 22 -5.59 25.60 -31.00
CA ILE A 22 -4.53 24.71 -30.46
C ILE A 22 -4.16 25.12 -29.03
N SER A 23 -3.96 26.42 -28.76
CA SER A 23 -3.67 26.94 -27.44
C SER A 23 -4.77 26.64 -26.44
N ARG A 24 -6.04 26.85 -26.85
CA ARG A 24 -7.21 26.54 -26.01
C ARG A 24 -7.33 25.03 -25.72
N SER A 25 -7.09 24.19 -26.73
CA SER A 25 -7.12 22.73 -26.56
C SER A 25 -5.98 22.25 -25.66
N TYR A 26 -4.79 22.83 -25.79
CA TYR A 26 -3.65 22.54 -24.92
C TYR A 26 -3.92 22.97 -23.47
N SER A 27 -4.43 24.20 -23.26
CA SER A 27 -4.81 24.70 -21.92
C SER A 27 -5.86 23.82 -21.25
N LEU A 28 -6.88 23.38 -22.00
CA LEU A 28 -7.93 22.50 -21.48
C LEU A 28 -7.37 21.11 -21.12
N ARG A 29 -6.46 20.56 -21.92
CA ARG A 29 -5.79 19.30 -21.61
C ARG A 29 -4.94 19.42 -20.35
N VAL A 30 -4.11 20.46 -20.24
CA VAL A 30 -3.28 20.73 -19.06
C VAL A 30 -4.14 20.91 -17.81
N ALA A 31 -5.22 21.67 -17.89
CA ALA A 31 -6.15 21.87 -16.77
C ALA A 31 -6.84 20.56 -16.36
N LYS A 32 -7.24 19.73 -17.32
CA LYS A 32 -7.84 18.41 -17.06
C LYS A 32 -6.84 17.48 -16.40
N THR A 33 -5.61 17.42 -16.90
CA THR A 33 -4.53 16.59 -16.31
C THR A 33 -4.22 17.06 -14.89
N LYS A 34 -4.09 18.36 -14.64
CA LYS A 34 -3.81 18.91 -13.31
C LYS A 34 -4.95 18.63 -12.31
N LYS A 35 -6.22 18.68 -12.76
CA LYS A 35 -7.36 18.34 -11.92
C LYS A 35 -7.40 16.85 -11.60
N GLN A 36 -7.00 16.01 -12.54
CA GLN A 36 -6.99 14.56 -12.41
C GLN A 36 -5.88 14.11 -11.44
N THR A 37 -4.65 14.61 -11.60
CA THR A 37 -3.55 14.32 -10.66
C THR A 37 -3.88 14.76 -9.23
N HIS A 38 -4.54 15.89 -9.05
CA HIS A 38 -4.97 16.36 -7.72
C HIS A 38 -6.03 15.44 -7.10
N PHE A 39 -6.95 14.91 -7.92
CA PHE A 39 -8.00 13.99 -7.46
C PHE A 39 -7.43 12.63 -7.05
N ASP A 40 -6.52 12.07 -7.85
CA ASP A 40 -5.86 10.79 -7.56
C ASP A 40 -5.02 10.89 -6.29
N ASP A 41 -4.31 12.00 -6.11
CA ASP A 41 -3.52 12.28 -4.92
C ASP A 41 -4.37 12.37 -3.64
N GLU A 42 -5.56 12.93 -3.69
CA GLU A 42 -6.45 13.02 -2.52
C GLU A 42 -6.93 11.63 -2.08
N HIS A 43 -7.28 10.77 -3.06
CA HIS A 43 -7.71 9.40 -2.75
C HIS A 43 -6.58 8.53 -2.24
N SER A 44 -5.38 8.65 -2.81
CA SER A 44 -4.18 7.98 -2.30
C SER A 44 -3.87 8.37 -0.86
N HIS A 45 -3.97 9.67 -0.54
CA HIS A 45 -3.77 10.14 0.83
C HIS A 45 -4.77 9.56 1.83
N ARG A 46 -6.04 9.50 1.45
CA ARG A 46 -7.07 8.92 2.32
C ARG A 46 -6.82 7.44 2.55
N ALA A 47 -6.47 6.68 1.50
CA ALA A 47 -6.17 5.26 1.62
C ALA A 47 -4.97 5.02 2.56
N VAL A 48 -3.84 5.69 2.31
CA VAL A 48 -2.63 5.55 3.13
C VAL A 48 -2.85 6.01 4.57
N ASN A 49 -3.51 7.15 4.79
CA ASN A 49 -3.79 7.62 6.15
C ASN A 49 -4.73 6.68 6.90
N THR A 50 -5.75 6.12 6.22
CA THR A 50 -6.65 5.16 6.84
C THR A 50 -5.89 3.90 7.23
N ALA A 51 -5.08 3.33 6.33
CA ALA A 51 -4.25 2.18 6.62
C ALA A 51 -3.28 2.45 7.78
N LEU A 52 -2.61 3.61 7.78
CA LEU A 52 -1.69 4.01 8.85
C LEU A 52 -2.39 4.06 10.22
N TRP A 53 -3.58 4.66 10.31
CA TRP A 53 -4.35 4.72 11.55
C TRP A 53 -4.90 3.35 11.96
N CYS A 54 -5.35 2.53 11.01
CA CYS A 54 -5.79 1.15 11.28
C CYS A 54 -4.65 0.32 11.85
N ASN A 55 -3.47 0.35 11.24
CA ASN A 55 -2.29 -0.37 11.71
C ASN A 55 -1.80 0.14 13.07
N PHE A 56 -1.86 1.45 13.31
CA PHE A 56 -1.56 2.01 14.62
C PHE A 56 -2.56 1.53 15.69
N LEU A 57 -3.84 1.43 15.36
CA LEU A 57 -4.87 0.91 16.27
C LEU A 57 -4.64 -0.57 16.58
N VAL A 58 -4.37 -1.39 15.56
CA VAL A 58 -4.04 -2.82 15.73
C VAL A 58 -2.79 -2.99 16.61
N PHE A 59 -1.74 -2.21 16.33
CA PHE A 59 -0.54 -2.19 17.17
C PHE A 59 -0.87 -1.87 18.63
N THR A 60 -1.66 -0.83 18.88
CA THR A 60 -2.01 -0.40 20.25
C THR A 60 -2.81 -1.48 20.98
N LEU A 61 -3.76 -2.14 20.31
CA LEU A 61 -4.53 -3.23 20.86
C LEU A 61 -3.64 -4.43 21.22
N LYS A 62 -2.77 -4.85 20.27
CA LYS A 62 -1.83 -5.96 20.49
C LYS A 62 -0.83 -5.64 21.60
N PHE A 63 -0.36 -4.38 21.69
CA PHE A 63 0.51 -3.92 22.76
C PHE A 63 -0.18 -4.02 24.13
N GLY A 64 -1.44 -3.58 24.23
CA GLY A 64 -2.21 -3.68 25.48
C GLY A 64 -2.40 -5.12 25.93
N VAL A 65 -2.71 -6.03 24.99
CA VAL A 65 -2.86 -7.47 25.31
C VAL A 65 -1.50 -8.09 25.72
N TRP A 66 -0.42 -7.79 24.99
CA TRP A 66 0.92 -8.25 25.36
C TRP A 66 1.33 -7.76 26.73
N PHE A 67 1.13 -6.49 27.04
CA PHE A 67 1.46 -5.89 28.34
C PHE A 67 0.72 -6.57 29.48
N SER A 68 -0.54 -6.97 29.24
CA SER A 68 -1.37 -7.64 30.27
C SER A 68 -1.06 -9.13 30.42
N THR A 69 -0.64 -9.81 29.34
CA THR A 69 -0.47 -11.27 29.32
C THR A 69 0.99 -11.71 29.39
N SER A 70 1.95 -10.82 29.07
CA SER A 70 3.39 -11.14 28.90
C SER A 70 3.67 -12.35 28.02
N SER A 71 2.76 -12.68 27.08
CA SER A 71 2.84 -13.83 26.20
C SER A 71 3.87 -13.62 25.08
N HIS A 72 4.75 -14.62 24.87
CA HIS A 72 5.74 -14.61 23.79
C HIS A 72 5.07 -14.59 22.40
N VAL A 73 3.93 -15.26 22.24
CA VAL A 73 3.14 -15.24 20.98
C VAL A 73 2.62 -13.83 20.70
N MET A 74 2.10 -13.15 21.73
CA MET A 74 1.65 -11.76 21.58
C MET A 74 2.79 -10.79 21.28
N LEU A 75 3.99 -11.07 21.76
CA LEU A 75 5.19 -10.29 21.41
C LEU A 75 5.53 -10.45 19.92
N ALA A 76 5.47 -11.66 19.38
CA ALA A 76 5.70 -11.90 17.96
C ALA A 76 4.66 -11.16 17.09
N GLU A 77 3.39 -11.21 17.47
CA GLU A 77 2.29 -10.48 16.81
C GLU A 77 2.46 -8.94 16.90
N LEU A 78 2.99 -8.47 18.03
CA LEU A 78 3.29 -7.05 18.22
C LEU A 78 4.42 -6.59 17.30
N VAL A 79 5.50 -7.36 17.18
CA VAL A 79 6.63 -7.09 16.28
C VAL A 79 6.15 -7.04 14.83
N HIS A 80 5.25 -7.96 14.43
CA HIS A 80 4.63 -7.93 13.11
C HIS A 80 3.85 -6.63 12.87
N SER A 81 3.05 -6.20 13.83
CA SER A 81 2.29 -4.94 13.72
C SER A 81 3.18 -3.69 13.68
N VAL A 82 4.36 -3.72 14.30
CA VAL A 82 5.39 -2.66 14.13
C VAL A 82 5.87 -2.61 12.68
N ALA A 83 6.11 -3.77 12.06
CA ALA A 83 6.53 -3.85 10.66
C ALA A 83 5.46 -3.30 9.72
N ASP A 84 4.18 -3.66 9.93
CA ASP A 84 3.05 -3.16 9.14
C ASP A 84 2.89 -1.64 9.27
N PHE A 85 3.00 -1.12 10.50
CA PHE A 85 2.98 0.33 10.74
C PHE A 85 4.15 1.04 10.05
N ALA A 86 5.37 0.48 10.13
CA ALA A 86 6.55 1.03 9.45
C ALA A 86 6.37 1.04 7.93
N ASN A 87 5.77 0.01 7.36
CA ASN A 87 5.43 -0.09 5.95
C ASN A 87 4.51 1.07 5.52
N GLN A 88 3.40 1.26 6.23
CA GLN A 88 2.46 2.34 5.94
C GLN A 88 3.09 3.73 6.13
N ALA A 89 3.99 3.89 7.10
CA ALA A 89 4.74 5.12 7.29
C ALA A 89 5.68 5.42 6.10
N LEU A 90 6.35 4.40 5.54
CA LEU A 90 7.17 4.54 4.33
C LEU A 90 6.33 4.94 3.11
N LEU A 91 5.15 4.35 2.92
CA LEU A 91 4.22 4.72 1.85
C LEU A 91 3.73 6.17 2.01
N ALA A 92 3.38 6.57 3.24
CA ALA A 92 2.97 7.94 3.56
C ALA A 92 4.11 8.95 3.29
N TYR A 93 5.34 8.58 3.64
CA TYR A 93 6.52 9.40 3.36
C TYR A 93 6.76 9.54 1.86
N GLY A 94 6.71 8.44 1.10
CA GLY A 94 6.88 8.45 -0.36
C GLY A 94 5.84 9.33 -1.06
N LEU A 95 4.59 9.25 -0.62
CA LEU A 95 3.51 10.08 -1.14
C LEU A 95 3.73 11.57 -0.82
N ARG A 96 4.20 11.90 0.38
CA ARG A 96 4.53 13.27 0.76
C ARG A 96 5.75 13.80 0.02
N SER A 97 6.79 12.99 -0.13
CA SER A 97 8.04 13.35 -0.79
C SER A 97 7.83 13.62 -2.29
N SER A 98 7.00 12.82 -2.95
CA SER A 98 6.68 12.95 -4.38
C SER A 98 6.02 14.30 -4.76
N ARG A 99 5.52 15.05 -3.77
CA ARG A 99 4.86 16.36 -3.97
C ARG A 99 5.80 17.56 -3.86
N ARG A 100 7.09 17.33 -3.61
CA ARG A 100 8.06 18.42 -3.58
C ARG A 100 8.13 19.11 -4.93
N ALA A 101 8.22 20.44 -4.89
CA ALA A 101 8.41 21.23 -6.11
C ALA A 101 9.75 20.90 -6.78
N PRO A 102 9.83 21.04 -8.11
CA PRO A 102 11.08 20.94 -8.83
C PRO A 102 12.14 21.89 -8.25
N ASP A 103 13.39 21.44 -8.20
CA ASP A 103 14.56 22.22 -7.80
C ASP A 103 15.67 22.12 -8.85
N ALA A 104 16.81 22.79 -8.60
CA ALA A 104 17.92 22.81 -9.55
C ALA A 104 18.55 21.43 -9.80
N LEU A 105 18.44 20.49 -8.84
CA LEU A 105 18.93 19.11 -8.95
C LEU A 105 17.91 18.18 -9.60
N HIS A 106 16.62 18.47 -9.42
CA HIS A 106 15.51 17.66 -9.93
C HIS A 106 14.53 18.56 -10.73
N PRO A 107 14.90 18.96 -11.95
CA PRO A 107 14.11 19.88 -12.75
C PRO A 107 12.73 19.31 -13.16
N TYR A 108 12.57 17.99 -13.17
CA TYR A 108 11.29 17.30 -13.43
C TYR A 108 10.47 17.03 -12.16
N GLY A 109 10.95 17.49 -10.99
CA GLY A 109 10.31 17.24 -9.69
C GLY A 109 10.55 15.82 -9.16
N TYR A 110 9.87 15.51 -8.08
CA TYR A 110 10.05 14.28 -7.29
C TYR A 110 8.93 13.23 -7.49
N SER A 111 8.13 13.36 -8.53
CA SER A 111 6.94 12.50 -8.75
C SER A 111 7.24 11.00 -8.80
N LYS A 112 8.47 10.61 -9.21
CA LYS A 112 8.91 9.21 -9.22
C LYS A 112 9.22 8.64 -7.84
N GLU A 113 9.44 9.47 -6.82
CA GLU A 113 9.77 8.98 -5.47
C GLU A 113 8.67 8.09 -4.87
N ARG A 114 7.41 8.35 -5.18
CA ARG A 114 6.30 7.49 -4.73
C ARG A 114 6.45 6.02 -5.18
N PHE A 115 6.98 5.81 -6.39
CA PHE A 115 7.22 4.46 -6.92
C PHE A 115 8.40 3.80 -6.20
N VAL A 116 9.48 4.54 -5.98
CA VAL A 116 10.68 4.06 -5.28
C VAL A 116 10.34 3.67 -3.86
N TRP A 117 9.64 4.52 -3.11
CA TRP A 117 9.24 4.22 -1.74
C TRP A 117 8.23 3.08 -1.64
N SER A 118 7.28 2.98 -2.58
CA SER A 118 6.38 1.83 -2.65
C SER A 118 7.11 0.52 -2.94
N LEU A 119 8.16 0.56 -3.78
CA LEU A 119 8.99 -0.61 -4.07
C LEU A 119 9.85 -1.00 -2.87
N ILE A 120 10.51 -0.03 -2.20
CA ILE A 120 11.30 -0.27 -0.98
C ILE A 120 10.43 -0.88 0.11
N SER A 121 9.24 -0.35 0.31
CA SER A 121 8.23 -0.85 1.25
C SER A 121 7.85 -2.29 0.92
N ALA A 122 7.46 -2.57 -0.32
CA ALA A 122 7.08 -3.92 -0.74
C ALA A 122 8.23 -4.91 -0.57
N VAL A 123 9.43 -4.60 -1.08
CA VAL A 123 10.58 -5.52 -1.01
C VAL A 123 11.05 -5.70 0.44
N GLY A 124 11.18 -4.63 1.21
CA GLY A 124 11.70 -4.68 2.58
C GLY A 124 10.79 -5.49 3.50
N ILE A 125 9.52 -5.16 3.52
CA ILE A 125 8.59 -5.71 4.51
C ILE A 125 8.03 -7.06 4.10
N PHE A 126 7.63 -7.22 2.82
CA PHE A 126 7.14 -8.51 2.36
C PHE A 126 8.23 -9.58 2.33
N CYS A 127 9.49 -9.22 1.98
CA CYS A 127 10.61 -10.17 2.00
C CYS A 127 10.92 -10.63 3.43
N LEU A 128 11.02 -9.68 4.36
CA LEU A 128 11.26 -10.00 5.78
C LEU A 128 10.08 -10.73 6.41
N GLY A 129 8.84 -10.25 6.16
CA GLY A 129 7.63 -10.87 6.69
C GLY A 129 7.40 -12.28 6.15
N SER A 130 7.49 -12.46 4.82
CA SER A 130 7.38 -13.78 4.18
C SER A 130 8.46 -14.73 4.67
N GLY A 131 9.72 -14.29 4.66
CA GLY A 131 10.85 -15.11 5.10
C GLY A 131 10.73 -15.54 6.56
N ALA A 132 10.44 -14.59 7.46
CA ALA A 132 10.27 -14.89 8.89
C ALA A 132 9.09 -15.85 9.13
N THR A 133 7.96 -15.64 8.46
CA THR A 133 6.76 -16.48 8.60
C THR A 133 7.00 -17.91 8.10
N ILE A 134 7.69 -18.08 6.96
CA ILE A 134 8.04 -19.42 6.44
C ILE A 134 9.02 -20.12 7.38
N VAL A 135 10.09 -19.43 7.80
CA VAL A 135 11.09 -20.01 8.72
C VAL A 135 10.44 -20.43 10.03
N ASN A 136 9.61 -19.57 10.62
CA ASN A 136 8.86 -19.89 11.84
C ASN A 136 7.93 -21.09 11.63
N GLY A 137 7.18 -21.13 10.53
CA GLY A 137 6.33 -22.27 10.19
C GLY A 137 7.11 -23.57 10.04
N VAL A 138 8.24 -23.54 9.33
CA VAL A 138 9.10 -24.73 9.15
C VAL A 138 9.71 -25.20 10.48
N GLN A 139 10.20 -24.30 11.31
CA GLN A 139 10.75 -24.65 12.64
C GLN A 139 9.67 -25.29 13.52
N ASN A 140 8.47 -24.78 13.52
CA ASN A 140 7.37 -25.29 14.33
C ASN A 140 6.77 -26.61 13.83
N LEU A 141 7.06 -27.05 12.58
CA LEU A 141 6.63 -28.37 12.10
C LEU A 141 7.18 -29.52 12.96
N TRP A 142 8.42 -29.37 13.48
CA TRP A 142 9.06 -30.39 14.30
C TRP A 142 8.76 -30.27 15.80
N SER A 143 8.32 -29.10 16.26
CA SER A 143 8.06 -28.80 17.67
C SER A 143 6.64 -28.29 17.89
N SER A 144 5.67 -28.74 17.10
CA SER A 144 4.27 -28.28 17.17
C SER A 144 3.71 -28.46 18.58
N GLN A 145 3.54 -27.34 19.28
CA GLN A 145 2.82 -27.29 20.55
C GLN A 145 1.43 -26.71 20.31
N PRO A 146 0.37 -27.24 20.95
CA PRO A 146 -0.94 -26.62 20.83
C PRO A 146 -0.87 -25.19 21.36
N PRO A 147 -1.54 -24.24 20.69
CA PRO A 147 -1.56 -22.84 21.12
C PRO A 147 -2.17 -22.73 22.53
N GLU A 148 -1.41 -22.12 23.45
CA GLU A 148 -1.76 -22.08 24.88
C GLU A 148 -3.07 -21.33 25.18
N ASN A 149 -3.51 -20.41 24.30
CA ASN A 149 -4.69 -19.57 24.52
C ASN A 149 -5.49 -19.31 23.24
N ILE A 150 -6.19 -20.34 22.76
CA ILE A 150 -6.98 -20.30 21.52
C ILE A 150 -8.02 -19.13 21.52
N HIS A 151 -8.63 -18.84 22.67
CA HIS A 151 -9.62 -17.75 22.77
C HIS A 151 -9.00 -16.36 22.54
N TYR A 152 -7.80 -16.11 23.07
CA TYR A 152 -7.10 -14.83 22.81
C TYR A 152 -6.64 -14.73 21.37
N ALA A 153 -6.13 -15.82 20.79
CA ALA A 153 -5.76 -15.87 19.38
C ALA A 153 -6.97 -15.58 18.48
N ALA A 154 -8.12 -16.20 18.73
CA ALA A 154 -9.34 -15.97 17.99
C ALA A 154 -9.85 -14.52 18.12
N LEU A 155 -9.74 -13.90 19.30
CA LEU A 155 -10.13 -12.51 19.52
C LEU A 155 -9.21 -11.55 18.75
N VAL A 156 -7.90 -11.77 18.78
CA VAL A 156 -6.92 -10.96 18.04
C VAL A 156 -7.12 -11.10 16.53
N ILE A 157 -7.25 -12.33 16.02
CA ILE A 157 -7.51 -12.57 14.60
C ILE A 157 -8.83 -11.91 14.17
N GLY A 158 -9.91 -12.10 14.93
CA GLY A 158 -11.21 -11.49 14.63
C GLY A 158 -11.18 -9.97 14.64
N GLY A 159 -10.55 -9.35 15.63
CA GLY A 159 -10.36 -7.91 15.74
C GLY A 159 -9.50 -7.35 14.58
N SER A 160 -8.40 -8.03 14.25
CA SER A 160 -7.53 -7.65 13.13
C SER A 160 -8.27 -7.73 11.78
N ILE A 161 -9.05 -8.80 11.53
CA ILE A 161 -9.85 -8.93 10.29
C ILE A 161 -10.82 -7.75 10.14
N LEU A 162 -11.46 -7.30 11.22
CA LEU A 162 -12.41 -6.19 11.14
C LEU A 162 -11.69 -4.88 10.80
N ILE A 163 -10.56 -4.60 11.45
CA ILE A 163 -9.82 -3.35 11.28
C ILE A 163 -9.12 -3.31 9.91
N GLU A 164 -8.39 -4.36 9.55
CA GLU A 164 -7.69 -4.47 8.26
C GLU A 164 -8.68 -4.59 7.09
N GLY A 165 -9.81 -5.28 7.29
CA GLY A 165 -10.90 -5.33 6.34
C GLY A 165 -11.53 -3.95 6.08
N ALA A 166 -11.67 -3.10 7.11
CA ALA A 166 -12.14 -1.73 6.93
C ALA A 166 -11.14 -0.90 6.12
N SER A 167 -9.83 -1.02 6.40
CA SER A 167 -8.75 -0.39 5.63
C SER A 167 -8.77 -0.84 4.17
N LEU A 168 -8.85 -2.15 3.92
CA LEU A 168 -8.96 -2.73 2.57
C LEU A 168 -10.15 -2.15 1.79
N LEU A 169 -11.32 -2.01 2.42
CA LEU A 169 -12.49 -1.41 1.76
C LEU A 169 -12.25 0.05 1.34
N VAL A 170 -11.52 0.82 2.14
CA VAL A 170 -11.14 2.20 1.79
C VAL A 170 -10.16 2.19 0.62
N ALA A 171 -9.14 1.32 0.64
CA ALA A 171 -8.17 1.19 -0.44
C ALA A 171 -8.84 0.74 -1.76
N ILE A 172 -9.74 -0.24 -1.73
CA ILE A 172 -10.52 -0.67 -2.90
C ILE A 172 -11.36 0.49 -3.46
N LYS A 173 -11.99 1.29 -2.59
CA LYS A 173 -12.77 2.46 -3.03
C LYS A 173 -11.88 3.51 -3.68
N ALA A 174 -10.66 3.74 -3.17
CA ALA A 174 -9.70 4.65 -3.76
C ALA A 174 -9.30 4.20 -5.17
N VAL A 175 -8.89 2.94 -5.34
CA VAL A 175 -8.53 2.36 -6.65
C VAL A 175 -9.71 2.37 -7.63
N LYS A 176 -10.93 2.03 -7.19
CA LYS A 176 -12.13 2.09 -8.04
C LYS A 176 -12.42 3.51 -8.53
N LYS A 177 -12.29 4.51 -7.66
CA LYS A 177 -12.52 5.91 -8.03
C LYS A 177 -11.44 6.42 -8.98
N GLY A 178 -10.16 6.08 -8.76
CA GLY A 178 -9.08 6.40 -9.67
C GLY A 178 -9.31 5.80 -11.06
N ALA A 179 -9.64 4.51 -11.15
CA ALA A 179 -9.94 3.84 -12.40
C ALA A 179 -11.12 4.48 -13.15
N ALA A 180 -12.20 4.83 -12.43
CA ALA A 180 -13.35 5.49 -13.00
C ALA A 180 -13.03 6.91 -13.50
N ALA A 181 -12.18 7.66 -12.80
CA ALA A 181 -11.73 8.99 -13.21
C ALA A 181 -10.94 8.96 -14.53
N GLU A 182 -10.21 7.88 -14.79
CA GLU A 182 -9.46 7.65 -16.02
C GLU A 182 -10.26 6.93 -17.11
N GLY A 183 -11.49 6.53 -16.81
CA GLY A 183 -12.36 5.82 -17.75
C GLY A 183 -11.87 4.45 -18.18
N MET A 184 -11.10 3.78 -17.29
CA MET A 184 -10.51 2.46 -17.56
C MET A 184 -10.99 1.40 -16.56
N SER A 185 -10.76 0.12 -16.90
CA SER A 185 -11.08 -0.99 -16.00
C SER A 185 -10.15 -0.94 -14.77
N ILE A 186 -10.63 -1.46 -13.62
CA ILE A 186 -9.80 -1.57 -12.40
C ILE A 186 -8.54 -2.39 -12.68
N ARG A 187 -8.67 -3.46 -13.47
CA ARG A 187 -7.55 -4.31 -13.87
C ARG A 187 -6.51 -3.51 -14.65
N ASP A 188 -6.92 -2.72 -15.64
CA ASP A 188 -6.00 -1.91 -16.45
C ASP A 188 -5.36 -0.80 -15.63
N TYR A 189 -6.11 -0.17 -14.72
CA TYR A 189 -5.60 0.83 -13.80
C TYR A 189 -4.49 0.25 -12.90
N ILE A 190 -4.75 -0.91 -12.32
CA ILE A 190 -3.74 -1.65 -11.54
C ILE A 190 -2.56 -2.04 -12.44
N TRP A 191 -2.77 -2.56 -13.65
CA TRP A 191 -1.71 -3.05 -14.53
C TRP A 191 -0.85 -1.94 -15.12
N ARG A 192 -1.37 -0.77 -15.36
CA ARG A 192 -0.63 0.38 -15.92
C ARG A 192 0.11 1.21 -14.85
N GLY A 193 -0.09 0.92 -13.57
CA GLY A 193 0.63 1.57 -12.48
C GLY A 193 0.32 3.05 -12.29
N HIS A 194 -0.93 3.47 -12.54
CA HIS A 194 -1.34 4.88 -12.42
C HIS A 194 -1.21 5.42 -11.00
N ASP A 195 -1.59 4.62 -9.99
CA ASP A 195 -1.46 4.96 -8.57
C ASP A 195 -0.80 3.81 -7.81
N PRO A 196 0.55 3.75 -7.77
CA PRO A 196 1.28 2.68 -7.11
C PRO A 196 1.00 2.62 -5.61
N THR A 197 0.74 3.77 -4.98
CA THR A 197 0.55 3.87 -3.54
C THR A 197 -0.77 3.24 -3.09
N SER A 198 -1.91 3.61 -3.71
CA SER A 198 -3.21 3.00 -3.39
C SER A 198 -3.27 1.52 -3.77
N VAL A 199 -2.59 1.12 -4.85
CA VAL A 199 -2.48 -0.29 -5.25
C VAL A 199 -1.62 -1.06 -4.24
N ALA A 200 -0.53 -0.48 -3.72
CA ALA A 200 0.29 -1.10 -2.68
C ALA A 200 -0.53 -1.36 -1.41
N VAL A 201 -1.22 -0.34 -0.88
CA VAL A 201 -2.09 -0.47 0.29
C VAL A 201 -3.17 -1.54 0.07
N MET A 202 -3.87 -1.49 -1.07
CA MET A 202 -4.92 -2.47 -1.38
C MET A 202 -4.38 -3.91 -1.43
N THR A 203 -3.18 -4.10 -1.98
CA THR A 203 -2.60 -5.44 -2.12
C THR A 203 -2.07 -5.94 -0.78
N GLU A 204 -1.48 -5.06 0.03
CA GLU A 204 -0.99 -5.34 1.38
C GLU A 204 -2.15 -5.73 2.30
N ASP A 205 -3.16 -4.87 2.44
CA ASP A 205 -4.34 -5.15 3.27
C ASP A 205 -5.09 -6.39 2.78
N GLY A 206 -5.14 -6.60 1.46
CA GLY A 206 -5.73 -7.80 0.85
C GLY A 206 -4.96 -9.08 1.22
N ALA A 207 -3.65 -9.04 1.22
CA ALA A 207 -2.80 -10.14 1.66
C ALA A 207 -2.95 -10.40 3.17
N ALA A 208 -3.01 -9.33 3.98
CA ALA A 208 -3.20 -9.41 5.43
C ALA A 208 -4.54 -10.06 5.79
N VAL A 209 -5.65 -9.58 5.22
CA VAL A 209 -6.99 -10.16 5.44
C VAL A 209 -7.05 -11.63 4.99
N THR A 210 -6.44 -11.96 3.85
CA THR A 210 -6.38 -13.36 3.37
C THR A 210 -5.52 -14.22 4.29
N GLY A 211 -4.38 -13.70 4.76
CA GLY A 211 -3.52 -14.36 5.73
C GLY A 211 -4.23 -14.63 7.05
N LEU A 212 -4.95 -13.64 7.58
CA LEU A 212 -5.77 -13.80 8.79
C LEU A 212 -6.89 -14.82 8.62
N ALA A 213 -7.53 -14.89 7.44
CA ALA A 213 -8.52 -15.91 7.14
C ALA A 213 -7.92 -17.34 7.13
N ILE A 214 -6.71 -17.49 6.57
CA ILE A 214 -5.95 -18.75 6.61
C ILE A 214 -5.58 -19.10 8.05
N ALA A 215 -5.10 -18.14 8.86
CA ALA A 215 -4.77 -18.34 10.26
C ALA A 215 -6.02 -18.76 11.08
N ALA A 216 -7.17 -18.13 10.85
CA ALA A 216 -8.43 -18.52 11.47
C ALA A 216 -8.83 -19.95 11.09
N ALA A 217 -8.72 -20.31 9.81
CA ALA A 217 -9.01 -21.66 9.35
C ALA A 217 -8.06 -22.70 9.97
N SER A 218 -6.77 -22.38 10.09
CA SER A 218 -5.79 -23.25 10.76
C SER A 218 -6.13 -23.45 12.23
N LEU A 219 -6.50 -22.38 12.94
CA LEU A 219 -6.89 -22.44 14.35
C LEU A 219 -8.14 -23.31 14.56
N VAL A 220 -9.15 -23.17 13.68
CA VAL A 220 -10.34 -24.02 13.70
C VAL A 220 -9.97 -25.48 13.42
N ALA A 221 -9.09 -25.75 12.47
CA ALA A 221 -8.61 -27.10 12.16
C ALA A 221 -7.87 -27.74 13.34
N VAL A 222 -7.00 -26.99 14.04
CA VAL A 222 -6.38 -27.46 15.28
C VAL A 222 -7.41 -27.80 16.34
N GLN A 223 -8.42 -26.94 16.52
CA GLN A 223 -9.45 -27.16 17.54
C GLN A 223 -10.34 -28.37 17.22
N MET A 224 -10.70 -28.57 15.94
CA MET A 224 -11.57 -29.70 15.54
C MET A 224 -10.86 -31.05 15.51
N THR A 225 -9.57 -31.07 15.12
CA THR A 225 -8.82 -32.32 14.94
C THR A 225 -7.93 -32.68 16.13
N GLY A 226 -7.65 -31.68 17.01
CA GLY A 226 -6.68 -31.83 18.11
C GLY A 226 -5.21 -31.94 17.63
N ASN A 227 -4.94 -31.75 16.35
CA ASN A 227 -3.60 -31.89 15.79
C ASN A 227 -2.97 -30.51 15.57
N PRO A 228 -1.90 -30.16 16.33
CA PRO A 228 -1.27 -28.85 16.26
C PRO A 228 -0.52 -28.56 14.94
N ILE A 229 -0.35 -29.56 14.06
CA ILE A 229 0.40 -29.41 12.79
C ILE A 229 -0.26 -28.43 11.80
N TYR A 230 -1.56 -28.20 11.93
CA TYR A 230 -2.28 -27.27 11.04
C TYR A 230 -1.85 -25.82 11.22
N ASP A 231 -1.37 -25.40 12.39
CA ASP A 231 -0.90 -24.05 12.64
C ASP A 231 0.42 -23.72 11.88
N PRO A 232 1.49 -24.53 11.97
CA PRO A 232 2.68 -24.34 11.12
C PRO A 232 2.38 -24.41 9.60
N ILE A 233 1.50 -25.30 9.18
CA ILE A 233 1.09 -25.38 7.76
C ILE A 233 0.41 -24.08 7.33
N GLY A 234 -0.49 -23.54 8.13
CA GLY A 234 -1.12 -22.24 7.88
C GLY A 234 -0.08 -21.12 7.76
N SER A 235 0.88 -21.06 8.66
CA SER A 235 1.98 -20.10 8.63
C SER A 235 2.80 -20.18 7.33
N ILE A 236 3.12 -21.38 6.86
CA ILE A 236 3.84 -21.58 5.59
C ILE A 236 3.00 -21.11 4.40
N ILE A 237 1.70 -21.36 4.38
CA ILE A 237 0.79 -20.91 3.33
C ILE A 237 0.73 -19.38 3.30
N VAL A 238 0.58 -18.73 4.47
CA VAL A 238 0.58 -17.26 4.59
C VAL A 238 1.91 -16.68 4.12
N GLY A 239 3.04 -17.25 4.54
CA GLY A 239 4.36 -16.81 4.10
C GLY A 239 4.54 -16.89 2.58
N ASN A 240 4.07 -17.95 1.94
CA ASN A 240 4.09 -18.08 0.48
C ASN A 240 3.16 -17.07 -0.21
N LEU A 241 1.99 -16.79 0.37
CA LEU A 241 1.08 -15.75 -0.13
C LEU A 241 1.77 -14.38 -0.15
N LEU A 242 2.43 -13.99 0.95
CA LEU A 242 3.21 -12.75 1.04
C LEU A 242 4.35 -12.72 0.01
N GLY A 243 5.04 -13.84 -0.20
CA GLY A 243 6.08 -13.96 -1.23
C GLY A 243 5.55 -13.78 -2.66
N MET A 244 4.34 -14.26 -2.95
CA MET A 244 3.67 -14.02 -4.25
C MET A 244 3.32 -12.55 -4.46
N VAL A 245 2.85 -11.86 -3.42
CA VAL A 245 2.60 -10.42 -3.45
C VAL A 245 3.89 -9.64 -3.74
N LEU A 246 4.99 -10.00 -3.07
CA LEU A 246 6.31 -9.44 -3.34
C LEU A 246 6.70 -9.59 -4.82
N ARG A 247 6.55 -10.79 -5.38
CA ARG A 247 6.86 -11.05 -6.79
C ARG A 247 6.04 -10.19 -7.74
N PHE A 248 4.76 -9.98 -7.43
CA PHE A 248 3.87 -9.11 -8.17
C PHE A 248 4.38 -7.64 -8.19
N PHE A 249 4.81 -7.08 -7.07
CA PHE A 249 5.36 -5.73 -7.01
C PHE A 249 6.72 -5.61 -7.69
N SER A 250 7.61 -6.58 -7.46
CA SER A 250 8.95 -6.59 -8.05
C SER A 250 8.89 -6.63 -9.59
N SER A 251 8.03 -7.47 -10.16
CA SER A 251 7.88 -7.56 -11.61
C SER A 251 7.33 -6.29 -12.26
N ARG A 252 6.68 -5.42 -11.49
CA ARG A 252 6.15 -4.14 -11.96
C ARG A 252 7.11 -2.99 -11.77
N GLY A 253 7.85 -2.98 -10.67
CA GLY A 253 8.86 -1.95 -10.41
C GLY A 253 9.92 -1.89 -11.50
N THR A 254 10.32 -3.03 -12.04
CA THR A 254 11.28 -3.12 -13.15
C THR A 254 10.77 -2.61 -14.50
N GLY A 255 9.46 -2.53 -14.70
CA GLY A 255 8.85 -2.00 -15.93
C GLY A 255 8.55 -0.49 -15.90
N MET A 256 8.68 0.16 -14.74
CA MET A 256 8.36 1.58 -14.52
C MET A 256 9.60 2.48 -14.26
N LEU A 257 10.75 1.88 -13.99
CA LEU A 257 12.05 2.56 -13.86
C LEU A 257 12.76 2.64 -15.20
#